data_2dac6a69222cc3d4d9a81821e7d2f324
#
_entry.id   2dac6a69222cc3d4d9a81821e7d2f324
#
_cell.length_a   1.000
_cell.length_b   1.000
_cell.length_c   1.000
_cell.angle_alpha   90.00
_cell.angle_beta   90.00
_cell.angle_gamma   90.00
#
_symmetry.space_group_name_H-M   'P 1'
#
loop_
_entity.id
_entity.type
_entity.pdbx_description
1 polymer ?
#
loop_
_entity_poly.entity_id
_entity_poly.type
_entity_poly.pdbx_seq_one_letter_code
_entity_poly.pdbx_strand_id
1 'polypeptide(L)'
;MIKLLRVDHRLLHGQVAFSWKNAVEADCILIACDAVMKDDLRKTSIKLAKPSGVKLVIKKMDDAVNAINSGVTDKYKLLTVVESIKDAERLCKECNINKLNLGGTKATAETRNISKAMNITPAEETILKGLCESGVDVTIQMVPEDSPVNVEKVL
;
A
#
# COMPACT_ATOMS: atom_id res chain seq x y z
N MET A 1 -10.57 -4.98 -10.13
CA MET A 1 -9.26 -5.66 -10.22
C MET A 1 -8.18 -4.82 -9.56
N ILE A 2 -7.43 -5.41 -8.65
CA ILE A 2 -6.34 -4.71 -7.97
C ILE A 2 -5.12 -4.63 -8.90
N LYS A 3 -4.73 -3.42 -9.25
CA LYS A 3 -3.55 -3.17 -10.10
C LYS A 3 -2.27 -3.03 -9.28
N LEU A 4 -2.39 -2.53 -8.05
CA LEU A 4 -1.26 -2.37 -7.14
C LEU A 4 -1.76 -2.32 -5.70
N LEU A 5 -1.10 -3.08 -4.82
CA LEU A 5 -1.20 -2.91 -3.37
C LEU A 5 0.12 -2.33 -2.89
N ARG A 6 0.07 -1.18 -2.21
CA ARG A 6 1.26 -0.42 -1.83
C ARG A 6 1.24 -0.07 -0.35
N VAL A 7 2.38 -0.24 0.30
CA VAL A 7 2.62 0.29 1.64
C VAL A 7 3.29 1.66 1.52
N ASP A 8 2.66 2.67 2.08
CA ASP A 8 3.27 3.99 2.23
C ASP A 8 2.69 4.65 3.47
N HIS A 9 3.54 4.96 4.46
CA HIS A 9 3.07 5.53 5.73
C HIS A 9 2.40 6.89 5.57
N ARG A 10 2.65 7.59 4.46
CA ARG A 10 2.00 8.86 4.13
C ARG A 10 0.68 8.66 3.40
N LEU A 11 0.35 7.42 3.02
CA LEU A 11 -0.82 7.03 2.22
C LEU A 11 -0.80 7.68 0.84
N LEU A 12 -1.56 8.73 0.62
CA LEU A 12 -1.62 9.40 -0.67
C LEU A 12 -0.97 10.76 -0.56
N HIS A 13 0.04 11.02 -1.40
CA HIS A 13 0.70 12.30 -1.40
C HIS A 13 1.27 12.63 -2.78
N GLY A 14 1.01 13.84 -3.22
CA GLY A 14 1.59 14.57 -4.32
C GLY A 14 1.94 13.79 -5.58
N GLN A 15 3.13 14.01 -6.03
CA GLN A 15 3.64 13.49 -7.30
C GLN A 15 3.74 11.95 -7.32
N VAL A 16 3.97 11.32 -6.17
CA VAL A 16 4.08 9.86 -6.07
C VAL A 16 2.74 9.20 -6.42
N ALA A 17 1.63 9.74 -5.89
CA ALA A 17 0.29 9.25 -6.20
C ALA A 17 -0.02 9.37 -7.68
N PHE A 18 0.32 10.53 -8.26
CA PHE A 18 0.12 10.80 -9.69
C PHE A 18 0.93 9.81 -10.54
N SER A 19 2.21 9.60 -10.22
CA SER A 19 3.10 8.71 -10.97
C SER A 19 2.60 7.27 -10.95
N TRP A 20 2.20 6.77 -9.78
CA TRP A 20 1.70 5.40 -9.66
C TRP A 20 0.33 5.22 -10.34
N LYS A 21 -0.56 6.20 -10.19
CA LYS A 21 -1.86 6.17 -10.87
C LYS A 21 -1.68 6.00 -12.39
N ASN A 22 -0.75 6.75 -12.95
CA ASN A 22 -0.47 6.67 -14.40
C ASN A 22 0.21 5.35 -14.77
N ALA A 23 1.21 4.93 -14.01
CA ALA A 23 1.98 3.71 -14.31
C ALA A 23 1.10 2.45 -14.33
N VAL A 24 0.13 2.36 -13.42
CA VAL A 24 -0.77 1.20 -13.34
C VAL A 24 -2.13 1.44 -14.00
N GLU A 25 -2.32 2.63 -14.57
CA GLU A 25 -3.57 3.03 -15.23
C GLU A 25 -4.79 2.89 -14.32
N ALA A 26 -4.63 3.29 -13.05
CA ALA A 26 -5.71 3.19 -12.07
C ALA A 26 -6.81 4.21 -12.35
N ASP A 27 -8.06 3.79 -12.17
CA ASP A 27 -9.23 4.67 -12.23
C ASP A 27 -9.88 4.86 -10.86
N CYS A 28 -9.44 4.10 -9.86
CA CYS A 28 -9.90 4.23 -8.47
C CYS A 28 -8.75 4.00 -7.51
N ILE A 29 -8.67 4.84 -6.49
CA ILE A 29 -7.71 4.70 -5.39
C ILE A 29 -8.49 4.35 -4.12
N LEU A 30 -8.12 3.26 -3.49
CA LEU A 30 -8.67 2.84 -2.20
C LEU A 30 -7.61 3.04 -1.12
N ILE A 31 -7.90 3.88 -0.14
CA ILE A 31 -7.09 4.04 1.06
C ILE A 31 -7.74 3.18 2.15
N ALA A 32 -7.03 2.18 2.62
CA ALA A 32 -7.49 1.29 3.68
C ALA A 32 -6.68 1.56 4.95
N CYS A 33 -7.30 2.24 5.91
CA CYS A 33 -6.58 2.68 7.11
C CYS A 33 -7.58 3.04 8.22
N ASP A 34 -7.46 2.36 9.35
CA ASP A 34 -8.33 2.62 10.50
C ASP A 34 -8.10 4.02 11.11
N ALA A 35 -6.82 4.40 11.24
CA ALA A 35 -6.46 5.66 11.89
C ALA A 35 -6.99 6.88 11.14
N VAL A 36 -7.01 6.84 9.82
CA VAL A 36 -7.50 7.95 8.99
C VAL A 36 -8.99 8.21 9.18
N MET A 37 -9.76 7.17 9.47
CA MET A 37 -11.20 7.32 9.65
C MET A 37 -11.56 8.22 10.84
N LYS A 38 -10.64 8.39 11.79
CA LYS A 38 -10.81 9.22 12.99
C LYS A 38 -10.02 10.54 12.92
N ASP A 39 -9.41 10.84 11.77
CA ASP A 39 -8.54 11.99 11.59
C ASP A 39 -9.00 12.81 10.39
N ASP A 40 -9.87 13.79 10.63
CA ASP A 40 -10.47 14.61 9.57
C ASP A 40 -9.43 15.44 8.83
N LEU A 41 -8.40 15.92 9.53
CA LEU A 41 -7.32 16.69 8.90
C LEU A 41 -6.54 15.83 7.92
N ARG A 42 -6.21 14.60 8.32
CA ARG A 42 -5.51 13.66 7.46
C ARG A 42 -6.36 13.24 6.25
N LYS A 43 -7.67 13.02 6.46
CA LYS A 43 -8.61 12.76 5.35
C LYS A 43 -8.61 13.89 4.34
N THR A 44 -8.67 15.14 4.83
CA THR A 44 -8.67 16.31 3.95
C THR A 44 -7.38 16.37 3.14
N SER A 45 -6.23 16.14 3.77
CA SER A 45 -4.94 16.13 3.08
C SER A 45 -4.90 15.07 1.99
N ILE A 46 -5.42 13.87 2.26
CA ILE A 46 -5.51 12.80 1.28
C ILE A 46 -6.39 13.18 0.10
N LYS A 47 -7.55 13.76 0.36
CA LYS A 47 -8.48 14.22 -0.68
C LYS A 47 -7.85 15.28 -1.58
N LEU A 48 -7.07 16.19 -1.00
CA LEU A 48 -6.37 17.22 -1.74
C LEU A 48 -5.24 16.66 -2.60
N ALA A 49 -4.67 15.53 -2.22
CA ALA A 49 -3.59 14.87 -2.96
C ALA A 49 -4.10 13.97 -4.10
N LYS A 50 -5.41 13.84 -4.26
CA LYS A 50 -6.00 12.97 -5.29
C LYS A 50 -5.65 13.46 -6.68
N PRO A 51 -5.10 12.60 -7.56
CA PRO A 51 -4.93 12.94 -8.97
C PRO A 51 -6.27 13.18 -9.68
N SER A 52 -6.25 14.00 -10.72
CA SER A 52 -7.44 14.24 -11.53
C SER A 52 -7.88 12.95 -12.25
N GLY A 53 -9.19 12.81 -12.40
CA GLY A 53 -9.75 11.72 -13.20
C GLY A 53 -9.83 10.36 -12.52
N VAL A 54 -9.54 10.29 -11.21
CA VAL A 54 -9.70 9.05 -10.45
C VAL A 54 -10.73 9.21 -9.34
N LYS A 55 -11.38 8.11 -9.03
CA LYS A 55 -12.25 8.02 -7.85
C LYS A 55 -11.37 7.75 -6.63
N LEU A 56 -11.68 8.37 -5.51
CA LEU A 56 -11.02 8.14 -4.24
C LEU A 56 -12.02 7.60 -3.22
N VAL A 57 -11.67 6.50 -2.59
CA VAL A 57 -12.46 5.88 -1.53
C VAL A 57 -11.55 5.67 -0.32
N ILE A 58 -11.99 6.11 0.85
CA ILE A 58 -11.27 5.92 2.11
C ILE A 58 -12.14 5.03 3.01
N LYS A 59 -11.59 3.91 3.44
CA LYS A 59 -12.29 2.93 4.26
C LYS A 59 -11.41 2.46 5.41
N LYS A 60 -12.05 2.04 6.52
CA LYS A 60 -11.34 1.26 7.53
C LYS A 60 -10.99 -0.12 6.98
N MET A 61 -10.03 -0.79 7.61
CA MET A 61 -9.53 -2.09 7.11
C MET A 61 -10.63 -3.13 6.96
N ASP A 62 -11.53 -3.29 7.92
CA ASP A 62 -12.62 -4.26 7.82
C ASP A 62 -13.49 -4.03 6.58
N ASP A 63 -13.85 -2.79 6.33
CA ASP A 63 -14.70 -2.44 5.18
C ASP A 63 -13.96 -2.60 3.86
N ALA A 64 -12.66 -2.32 3.83
CA ALA A 64 -11.84 -2.53 2.65
C ALA A 64 -11.74 -4.02 2.29
N VAL A 65 -11.50 -4.88 3.28
CA VAL A 65 -11.46 -6.34 3.09
C VAL A 65 -12.81 -6.82 2.53
N ASN A 66 -13.91 -6.39 3.14
CA ASN A 66 -15.26 -6.79 2.71
C ASN A 66 -15.55 -6.30 1.30
N ALA A 67 -15.19 -5.07 0.97
CA ALA A 67 -15.43 -4.51 -0.37
C ALA A 67 -14.67 -5.29 -1.45
N ILE A 68 -13.41 -5.61 -1.20
CA ILE A 68 -12.60 -6.38 -2.16
C ILE A 68 -13.16 -7.79 -2.32
N ASN A 69 -13.48 -8.46 -1.21
CA ASN A 69 -13.95 -9.84 -1.26
C ASN A 69 -15.37 -10.00 -1.82
N SER A 70 -16.19 -8.96 -1.70
CA SER A 70 -17.55 -8.99 -2.25
C SER A 70 -17.60 -8.85 -3.78
N GLY A 71 -16.48 -8.45 -4.40
CA GLY A 71 -16.43 -8.21 -5.85
C GLY A 71 -16.90 -6.83 -6.27
N VAL A 72 -17.33 -5.97 -5.33
CA VAL A 72 -17.83 -4.62 -5.67
C VAL A 72 -16.74 -3.73 -6.27
N THR A 73 -15.47 -4.02 -6.00
CA THR A 73 -14.33 -3.27 -6.54
C THR A 73 -13.82 -3.81 -7.88
N ASP A 74 -14.31 -4.97 -8.34
CA ASP A 74 -13.76 -5.66 -9.51
C ASP A 74 -13.90 -4.85 -10.80
N LYS A 75 -14.91 -3.99 -10.90
CA LYS A 75 -15.12 -3.11 -12.04
C LYS A 75 -14.08 -1.99 -12.18
N TYR A 76 -13.32 -1.75 -11.12
CA TYR A 76 -12.30 -0.69 -11.11
C TYR A 76 -10.89 -1.26 -11.35
N LYS A 77 -10.05 -0.42 -11.94
CA LYS A 77 -8.59 -0.62 -11.95
C LYS A 77 -8.07 0.02 -10.66
N LEU A 78 -7.87 -0.80 -9.64
CA LEU A 78 -7.74 -0.34 -8.27
C LEU A 78 -6.28 -0.20 -7.83
N LEU A 79 -5.92 0.99 -7.36
CA LEU A 79 -4.69 1.23 -6.61
C LEU A 79 -5.07 1.27 -5.13
N THR A 80 -4.59 0.30 -4.36
CA THR A 80 -4.86 0.21 -2.93
C THR A 80 -3.62 0.59 -2.14
N VAL A 81 -3.78 1.51 -1.19
CA VAL A 81 -2.67 1.98 -0.33
C VAL A 81 -3.03 1.76 1.13
N VAL A 82 -2.08 1.19 1.86
CA VAL A 82 -2.15 1.00 3.32
C VAL A 82 -0.95 1.68 3.97
N GLU A 83 -1.06 2.01 5.26
CA GLU A 83 0.01 2.75 5.94
C GLU A 83 1.09 1.84 6.55
N SER A 84 0.83 0.54 6.69
CA SER A 84 1.74 -0.36 7.40
C SER A 84 1.86 -1.71 6.72
N ILE A 85 2.97 -2.37 7.01
CA ILE A 85 3.23 -3.75 6.56
C ILE A 85 2.20 -4.71 7.17
N LYS A 86 1.79 -4.47 8.41
CA LYS A 86 0.77 -5.30 9.07
C LYS A 86 -0.56 -5.26 8.34
N ASP A 87 -1.00 -4.08 7.93
CA ASP A 87 -2.24 -3.91 7.16
C ASP A 87 -2.12 -4.59 5.79
N ALA A 88 -0.96 -4.47 5.15
CA ALA A 88 -0.70 -5.14 3.88
C ALA A 88 -0.75 -6.66 4.02
N GLU A 89 -0.18 -7.20 5.08
CA GLU A 89 -0.26 -8.64 5.37
C GLU A 89 -1.71 -9.11 5.43
N ARG A 90 -2.54 -8.37 6.14
CA ARG A 90 -3.95 -8.68 6.25
C ARG A 90 -4.64 -8.75 4.89
N LEU A 91 -4.42 -7.75 4.04
CA LEU A 91 -5.01 -7.74 2.70
C LEU A 91 -4.48 -8.87 1.83
N CYS A 92 -3.19 -9.15 1.89
CA CYS A 92 -2.61 -10.27 1.13
C CYS A 92 -3.25 -11.60 1.52
N LYS A 93 -3.43 -11.83 2.82
CA LYS A 93 -3.97 -13.09 3.32
C LYS A 93 -5.49 -13.20 3.14
N GLU A 94 -6.23 -12.16 3.49
CA GLU A 94 -7.70 -12.21 3.49
C GLU A 94 -8.31 -11.95 2.12
N CYS A 95 -7.60 -11.27 1.23
CA CYS A 95 -8.09 -10.95 -0.13
C CYS A 95 -7.31 -11.67 -1.23
N ASN A 96 -6.42 -12.61 -0.89
CA ASN A 96 -5.63 -13.39 -1.84
C ASN A 96 -4.83 -12.52 -2.82
N ILE A 97 -4.20 -11.48 -2.29
CA ILE A 97 -3.34 -10.61 -3.09
C ILE A 97 -1.91 -11.18 -3.05
N ASN A 98 -1.34 -11.40 -4.22
CA ASN A 98 -0.03 -12.06 -4.35
C ASN A 98 1.11 -11.14 -4.79
N LYS A 99 0.87 -9.84 -4.85
CA LYS A 99 1.90 -8.84 -5.16
C LYS A 99 1.78 -7.68 -4.20
N LEU A 100 2.91 -7.26 -3.63
CA LEU A 100 2.98 -6.17 -2.67
C LEU A 100 4.13 -5.23 -3.03
N ASN A 101 3.84 -3.93 -3.12
CA ASN A 101 4.84 -2.89 -3.33
C ASN A 101 5.12 -2.18 -2.01
N LEU A 102 6.40 -2.09 -1.64
CA LEU A 102 6.85 -1.34 -0.48
C LEU A 102 7.38 0.02 -0.94
N GLY A 103 6.63 1.06 -0.62
CA GLY A 103 6.96 2.43 -1.07
C GLY A 103 7.71 3.24 -0.04
N GLY A 104 7.29 3.16 1.23
CA GLY A 104 7.94 3.91 2.29
C GLY A 104 7.35 3.63 3.65
N THR A 105 8.22 3.54 4.64
CA THR A 105 7.83 3.42 6.05
C THR A 105 8.69 4.36 6.89
N LYS A 106 8.18 4.74 8.05
CA LYS A 106 8.82 5.70 8.93
C LYS A 106 9.95 5.04 9.72
N ALA A 107 11.11 5.72 9.82
CA ALA A 107 12.20 5.29 10.69
C ALA A 107 11.85 5.57 12.16
N THR A 108 12.12 4.60 13.02
CA THR A 108 11.98 4.72 14.48
C THR A 108 13.20 4.12 15.15
N ALA A 109 13.28 4.21 16.49
CA ALA A 109 14.38 3.62 17.24
C ALA A 109 14.45 2.09 17.10
N GLU A 110 13.34 1.46 16.70
CA GLU A 110 13.24 0.00 16.62
C GLU A 110 13.43 -0.54 15.20
N THR A 111 13.53 0.35 14.21
CA THR A 111 13.65 -0.05 12.81
C THR A 111 15.10 -0.12 12.35
N ARG A 112 15.36 -1.01 11.39
CA ARG A 112 16.56 -0.93 10.55
C ARG A 112 16.20 -0.47 9.15
N ASN A 113 17.08 0.27 8.52
CA ASN A 113 16.89 0.74 7.15
C ASN A 113 17.26 -0.36 6.17
N ILE A 114 16.38 -0.66 5.23
CA ILE A 114 16.60 -1.68 4.20
C ILE A 114 16.64 -1.10 2.79
N SER A 115 16.23 0.15 2.62
CA SER A 115 16.36 0.90 1.38
C SER A 115 16.18 2.38 1.66
N LYS A 116 16.27 3.20 0.62
CA LYS A 116 16.17 4.66 0.73
C LYS A 116 15.00 5.15 1.58
N ALA A 117 13.83 4.52 1.45
CA ALA A 117 12.62 4.95 2.13
C ALA A 117 11.99 3.86 3.02
N MET A 118 12.59 2.68 3.09
CA MET A 118 12.04 1.55 3.84
C MET A 118 12.80 1.26 5.11
N ASN A 119 12.08 1.26 6.21
CA ASN A 119 12.60 0.98 7.54
C ASN A 119 11.66 -0.05 8.19
N ILE A 120 12.21 -1.13 8.73
CA ILE A 120 11.40 -2.22 9.26
C ILE A 120 11.83 -2.62 10.67
N THR A 121 10.84 -2.99 11.48
CA THR A 121 11.06 -3.61 12.79
C THR A 121 11.35 -5.11 12.62
N PRO A 122 11.90 -5.79 13.65
CA PRO A 122 12.04 -7.26 13.60
C PRO A 122 10.71 -7.98 13.36
N ALA A 123 9.61 -7.50 13.92
CA ALA A 123 8.28 -8.09 13.70
C ALA A 123 7.85 -7.96 12.25
N GLU A 124 8.08 -6.79 11.65
CA GLU A 124 7.78 -6.55 10.23
C GLU A 124 8.65 -7.40 9.31
N GLU A 125 9.90 -7.60 9.66
CA GLU A 125 10.78 -8.52 8.91
C GLU A 125 10.20 -9.94 8.89
N THR A 126 9.71 -10.42 10.02
CA THR A 126 9.06 -11.73 10.13
C THR A 126 7.82 -11.81 9.23
N ILE A 127 7.01 -10.75 9.23
CA ILE A 127 5.83 -10.67 8.35
C ILE A 127 6.24 -10.78 6.88
N LEU A 128 7.23 -10.00 6.47
CA LEU A 128 7.68 -9.99 5.06
C LEU A 128 8.25 -11.34 4.64
N LYS A 129 9.04 -11.99 5.50
CA LYS A 129 9.54 -13.34 5.23
C LYS A 129 8.40 -14.33 5.06
N GLY A 130 7.40 -14.27 5.92
CA GLY A 130 6.21 -15.13 5.83
C GLY A 130 5.42 -14.90 4.54
N LEU A 131 5.26 -13.67 4.12
CA LEU A 131 4.59 -13.35 2.86
C LEU A 131 5.35 -13.93 1.66
N CYS A 132 6.66 -13.76 1.62
CA CYS A 132 7.50 -14.32 0.56
C CYS A 132 7.39 -15.85 0.52
N GLU A 133 7.43 -16.50 1.68
CA GLU A 133 7.30 -17.96 1.79
C GLU A 133 5.94 -18.45 1.29
N SER A 134 4.89 -17.66 1.47
CA SER A 134 3.54 -17.99 1.00
C SER A 134 3.30 -17.68 -0.47
N GLY A 135 4.31 -17.19 -1.19
CA GLY A 135 4.23 -16.92 -2.63
C GLY A 135 3.87 -15.48 -3.01
N VAL A 136 3.85 -14.56 -2.06
CA VAL A 136 3.64 -13.15 -2.37
C VAL A 136 4.93 -12.54 -2.92
N ASP A 137 4.82 -11.89 -4.07
CA ASP A 137 5.93 -11.16 -4.68
C ASP A 137 6.01 -9.78 -4.03
N VAL A 138 7.00 -9.59 -3.16
CA VAL A 138 7.18 -8.34 -2.41
C VAL A 138 8.37 -7.58 -2.98
N THR A 139 8.12 -6.39 -3.52
CA THR A 139 9.17 -5.55 -4.11
C THR A 139 9.25 -4.20 -3.41
N ILE A 140 10.48 -3.67 -3.34
CA ILE A 140 10.74 -2.32 -2.87
C ILE A 140 10.87 -1.43 -4.10
N GLN A 141 10.00 -0.42 -4.20
CA GLN A 141 10.02 0.53 -5.30
C GLN A 141 9.26 1.79 -4.88
N MET A 142 9.99 2.89 -4.70
CA MET A 142 9.39 4.13 -4.21
C MET A 142 8.54 4.80 -5.29
N VAL A 143 9.07 4.88 -6.51
CA VAL A 143 8.38 5.47 -7.68
C VAL A 143 8.49 4.51 -8.87
N PRO A 144 7.58 4.61 -9.85
CA PRO A 144 7.58 3.69 -10.99
C PRO A 144 8.88 3.69 -11.81
N GLU A 145 9.58 4.82 -11.82
CA GLU A 145 10.83 4.99 -12.58
C GLU A 145 12.00 4.22 -11.94
N ASP A 146 11.92 3.89 -10.66
CA ASP A 146 12.96 3.12 -9.98
C ASP A 146 12.90 1.65 -10.44
N SER A 147 14.07 1.00 -10.46
CA SER A 147 14.11 -0.44 -10.65
C SER A 147 13.57 -1.14 -9.40
N PRO A 148 12.59 -2.05 -9.53
CA PRO A 148 12.09 -2.78 -8.36
C PRO A 148 13.15 -3.72 -7.79
N VAL A 149 13.22 -3.80 -6.47
CA VAL A 149 14.13 -4.69 -5.75
C VAL A 149 13.31 -5.72 -4.99
N ASN A 150 13.59 -7.00 -5.22
CA ASN A 150 12.95 -8.06 -4.44
C ASN A 150 13.37 -7.91 -2.98
N VAL A 151 12.39 -7.88 -2.06
CA VAL A 151 12.66 -7.65 -0.63
C VAL A 151 13.54 -8.74 -0.02
N GLU A 152 13.50 -9.96 -0.54
CA GLU A 152 14.32 -11.06 -0.02
C GLU A 152 15.81 -10.76 -0.09
N LYS A 153 16.24 -9.90 -0.99
CA LYS A 153 17.66 -9.53 -1.11
C LYS A 153 18.18 -8.70 0.05
N VAL A 154 17.29 -8.13 0.85
CA VAL A 154 17.65 -7.21 1.96
C VAL A 154 17.14 -7.68 3.32
N LEU A 155 16.47 -8.82 3.38
CA LEU A 155 16.01 -9.41 4.64
C LEU A 155 17.05 -10.30 5.33
#